data_bba2e1b9c6b50fc673f4473b9a4df14b
#
_entry.id   bba2e1b9c6b50fc673f4473b9a4df14b
#
_cell.length_a   1.000
_cell.length_b   1.000
_cell.length_c   1.000
_cell.angle_alpha   90.00
_cell.angle_beta   90.00
_cell.angle_gamma   90.00
#
_symmetry.space_group_name_H-M   'P 1'
#
loop_
_entity.id
_entity.type
_entity.pdbx_description
1 polymer ?
#
loop_
_entity_poly.entity_id
_entity_poly.type
_entity_poly.pdbx_seq_one_letter_code
_entity_poly.pdbx_strand_id
1 'polypeptide(L)'
;MKKIYIAILSLLFLIATAVVLFLAFNDEKDTGSVVEMPFSDTVETVTEKDLPVCTASMEDTLFIGDSRSVGLDKYADLDEADFFAVVGMTVFQLPDAIVSIDGLGDVSLVQLLDSRQYGKVFITLGVNEAGYPVKRIIDEYTKLIDTVKEKQPCAIIIVQANLLVTKEFSDKSEFIKNDAVANINNALSAFADNEKIFFIDANEVFGDGNGYLSPDCTSDGIHLFADDYRAWGEWIKQQTALIIG
;
A
#
# COMPACT_ATOMS: atom_id res chain seq x y z
N MET A 1 -5.55 34.55 -2.29
CA MET A 1 -5.31 33.88 -1.00
C MET A 1 -5.28 32.34 -1.12
N LYS A 2 -6.25 31.67 -1.79
CA LYS A 2 -6.24 30.20 -1.96
C LYS A 2 -4.97 29.64 -2.65
N LYS A 3 -4.45 30.31 -3.69
CA LYS A 3 -3.24 29.84 -4.41
C LYS A 3 -1.95 29.89 -3.56
N ILE A 4 -1.89 30.82 -2.60
CA ILE A 4 -0.75 30.95 -1.68
C ILE A 4 -0.78 29.84 -0.61
N TYR A 5 -1.99 29.45 -0.15
CA TYR A 5 -2.16 28.34 0.81
C TYR A 5 -1.77 27.00 0.22
N ILE A 6 -2.11 26.74 -1.04
CA ILE A 6 -1.75 25.49 -1.74
C ILE A 6 -0.23 25.41 -1.92
N ALA A 7 0.43 26.50 -2.30
CA ALA A 7 1.89 26.56 -2.45
C ALA A 7 2.63 26.35 -1.11
N ILE A 8 2.07 26.86 -0.01
CA ILE A 8 2.66 26.67 1.34
C ILE A 8 2.47 25.24 1.82
N LEU A 9 1.32 24.59 1.57
CA LEU A 9 1.11 23.19 1.93
C LEU A 9 2.01 22.25 1.14
N SER A 10 2.20 22.48 -0.17
CA SER A 10 3.12 21.68 -0.98
C SER A 10 4.59 21.88 -0.58
N LEU A 11 4.97 23.09 -0.18
CA LEU A 11 6.32 23.37 0.31
C LEU A 11 6.57 22.71 1.69
N LEU A 12 5.59 22.71 2.58
CA LEU A 12 5.68 22.04 3.88
C LEU A 12 5.74 20.51 3.73
N PHE A 13 5.05 19.94 2.75
CA PHE A 13 5.11 18.52 2.43
C PHE A 13 6.50 18.11 1.90
N LEU A 14 7.09 18.93 1.01
CA LEU A 14 8.46 18.71 0.50
C LEU A 14 9.53 18.83 1.61
N ILE A 15 9.34 19.72 2.57
CA ILE A 15 10.26 19.89 3.71
C ILE A 15 10.12 18.69 4.67
N ALA A 16 8.91 18.19 4.91
CA ALA A 16 8.69 17.03 5.78
C ALA A 16 9.34 15.77 5.20
N THR A 17 9.23 15.54 3.88
CA THR A 17 9.89 14.41 3.22
C THR A 17 11.42 14.53 3.23
N ALA A 18 11.97 15.73 3.06
CA ALA A 18 13.42 15.97 3.12
C ALA A 18 13.99 15.74 4.53
N VAL A 19 13.27 16.13 5.58
CA VAL A 19 13.68 15.92 6.98
C VAL A 19 13.66 14.44 7.34
N VAL A 20 12.65 13.68 6.90
CA VAL A 20 12.58 12.23 7.11
C VAL A 20 13.73 11.52 6.40
N LEU A 21 14.07 11.92 5.17
CA LEU A 21 15.22 11.39 4.44
C LEU A 21 16.56 11.68 5.16
N PHE A 22 16.74 12.88 5.70
CA PHE A 22 17.99 13.26 6.39
C PHE A 22 18.18 12.50 7.71
N LEU A 23 17.09 12.22 8.45
CA LEU A 23 17.14 11.46 9.71
C LEU A 23 17.41 9.97 9.46
N ALA A 24 16.87 9.40 8.38
CA ALA A 24 17.09 8.00 8.03
C ALA A 24 18.53 7.69 7.59
N PHE A 25 19.30 8.68 7.10
CA PHE A 25 20.70 8.49 6.71
C PHE A 25 21.72 8.52 7.87
N ASN A 26 21.30 8.94 9.07
CA ASN A 26 22.22 9.12 10.21
C ASN A 26 22.21 7.98 11.23
N ASP A 27 21.40 6.92 11.05
CA ASP A 27 21.18 5.88 12.06
C ASP A 27 21.88 4.53 11.77
N GLU A 28 23.00 4.54 11.03
CA GLU A 28 23.82 3.34 10.87
C GLU A 28 25.03 3.34 11.83
N LYS A 29 24.78 2.97 13.08
CA LYS A 29 25.78 2.32 13.97
C LYS A 29 25.08 1.85 15.25
N ASP A 30 24.70 0.59 15.34
CA ASP A 30 24.98 -0.17 16.56
C ASP A 30 24.85 -1.68 16.35
N THR A 31 25.79 -2.40 16.95
CA THR A 31 25.90 -3.86 16.96
C THR A 31 25.23 -4.37 18.24
N GLY A 32 24.16 -5.15 18.09
CA GLY A 32 23.40 -5.71 19.21
C GLY A 32 23.31 -7.24 19.18
N SER A 33 23.63 -7.83 20.29
CA SER A 33 23.72 -9.25 20.64
C SER A 33 22.42 -10.05 20.45
N VAL A 34 22.57 -11.29 19.96
CA VAL A 34 21.52 -12.32 19.87
C VAL A 34 21.12 -12.77 21.28
N VAL A 35 19.83 -12.70 21.59
CA VAL A 35 19.22 -13.33 22.75
C VAL A 35 18.32 -14.47 22.29
N GLU A 36 18.71 -15.71 22.60
CA GLU A 36 17.85 -16.89 22.38
C GLU A 36 16.71 -16.91 23.39
N MET A 37 15.47 -16.99 22.90
CA MET A 37 14.28 -17.26 23.71
C MET A 37 13.75 -18.65 23.49
N PRO A 38 13.25 -19.36 24.50
CA PRO A 38 12.86 -20.75 24.40
C PRO A 38 11.53 -20.91 23.64
N PHE A 39 11.55 -21.83 22.69
CA PHE A 39 10.42 -22.28 21.89
C PHE A 39 9.42 -23.05 22.79
N SER A 40 8.17 -22.62 22.85
CA SER A 40 7.07 -23.37 23.46
C SER A 40 6.23 -23.98 22.35
N ASP A 41 6.33 -25.30 22.19
CA ASP A 41 5.51 -26.10 21.28
C ASP A 41 4.05 -26.21 21.83
N THR A 42 3.19 -25.31 21.39
CA THR A 42 1.75 -25.56 21.31
C THR A 42 1.24 -25.06 19.97
N VAL A 43 1.37 -25.90 18.96
CA VAL A 43 0.67 -25.72 17.68
C VAL A 43 -0.80 -26.01 17.94
N GLU A 44 -1.60 -24.97 18.15
CA GLU A 44 -3.05 -25.09 17.98
C GLU A 44 -3.30 -25.37 16.49
N THR A 45 -3.74 -26.57 16.18
CA THR A 45 -4.17 -26.95 14.83
C THR A 45 -5.45 -26.17 14.52
N VAL A 46 -5.32 -25.07 13.78
CA VAL A 46 -6.47 -24.40 13.14
C VAL A 46 -7.10 -25.43 12.20
N THR A 47 -8.34 -25.81 12.47
CA THR A 47 -9.07 -26.75 11.62
C THR A 47 -9.54 -26.00 10.38
N GLU A 48 -9.47 -26.65 9.21
CA GLU A 48 -9.87 -26.13 7.89
C GLU A 48 -11.30 -25.54 7.86
N LYS A 49 -12.09 -25.76 8.91
CA LYS A 49 -13.47 -25.33 9.06
C LYS A 49 -13.63 -23.91 9.59
N ASP A 50 -12.58 -23.32 10.18
CA ASP A 50 -12.60 -21.98 10.80
C ASP A 50 -11.94 -20.91 9.91
N LEU A 51 -11.60 -21.27 8.68
CA LEU A 51 -10.94 -20.38 7.74
C LEU A 51 -11.98 -19.55 6.96
N PRO A 52 -11.81 -18.21 6.84
CA PRO A 52 -12.74 -17.40 6.06
C PRO A 52 -12.74 -17.86 4.60
N VAL A 53 -13.93 -18.08 4.04
CA VAL A 53 -14.12 -18.33 2.61
C VAL A 53 -13.94 -16.99 1.92
N CYS A 54 -12.97 -16.89 1.01
CA CYS A 54 -12.78 -15.66 0.21
C CYS A 54 -14.05 -15.40 -0.63
N THR A 55 -14.67 -14.24 -0.42
CA THR A 55 -15.91 -13.83 -1.12
C THR A 55 -15.65 -12.56 -1.93
N ALA A 56 -16.54 -12.24 -2.88
CA ALA A 56 -16.47 -10.97 -3.62
C ALA A 56 -16.87 -9.76 -2.75
N SER A 57 -17.45 -9.97 -1.56
CA SER A 57 -17.65 -8.92 -0.56
C SER A 57 -16.31 -8.33 -0.10
N MET A 58 -16.31 -7.07 0.33
CA MET A 58 -15.15 -6.40 0.90
C MET A 58 -15.08 -6.50 2.44
N GLU A 59 -16.02 -7.16 3.10
CA GLU A 59 -16.09 -7.31 4.58
C GLU A 59 -14.84 -7.94 5.20
N ASP A 60 -14.19 -8.87 4.49
CA ASP A 60 -12.98 -9.57 4.94
C ASP A 60 -11.71 -9.04 4.26
N THR A 61 -11.69 -7.75 3.97
CA THR A 61 -10.61 -7.12 3.19
C THR A 61 -9.82 -6.15 4.04
N LEU A 62 -8.48 -6.21 3.91
CA LEU A 62 -7.56 -5.22 4.44
C LEU A 62 -6.83 -4.51 3.28
N PHE A 63 -6.82 -3.20 3.31
CA PHE A 63 -5.96 -2.38 2.45
C PHE A 63 -4.77 -1.86 3.25
N ILE A 64 -3.56 -2.12 2.77
CA ILE A 64 -2.30 -1.59 3.31
C ILE A 64 -1.74 -0.60 2.29
N GLY A 65 -1.55 0.68 2.69
CA GLY A 65 -1.11 1.64 1.71
C GLY A 65 -0.81 3.06 2.19
N ASP A 66 -0.62 3.92 1.22
CA ASP A 66 -0.29 5.33 1.39
C ASP A 66 -1.51 6.27 1.23
N SER A 67 -1.25 7.54 0.85
CA SER A 67 -2.29 8.56 0.65
C SER A 67 -3.35 8.16 -0.39
N ARG A 68 -3.02 7.30 -1.34
CA ARG A 68 -3.97 6.82 -2.35
C ARG A 68 -4.93 5.80 -1.74
N SER A 69 -4.45 4.95 -0.83
CA SER A 69 -5.32 4.07 -0.06
C SER A 69 -6.19 4.84 0.94
N VAL A 70 -5.68 5.93 1.54
CA VAL A 70 -6.52 6.87 2.30
C VAL A 70 -7.61 7.51 1.42
N GLY A 71 -7.31 7.76 0.15
CA GLY A 71 -8.31 8.23 -0.82
C GLY A 71 -9.36 7.19 -1.15
N LEU A 72 -8.98 5.92 -1.29
CA LEU A 72 -9.90 4.80 -1.46
C LEU A 72 -10.83 4.67 -0.24
N ASP A 73 -10.29 4.64 0.98
CA ASP A 73 -11.05 4.62 2.24
C ASP A 73 -12.13 5.72 2.27
N LYS A 74 -11.75 6.91 1.88
CA LYS A 74 -12.62 8.08 1.98
C LYS A 74 -13.70 8.18 0.89
N TYR A 75 -13.45 7.68 -0.32
CA TYR A 75 -14.26 8.02 -1.48
C TYR A 75 -14.73 6.81 -2.32
N ALA A 76 -14.24 5.60 -2.06
CA ALA A 76 -14.42 4.49 -2.98
C ALA A 76 -15.59 3.54 -2.62
N ASP A 77 -16.45 3.91 -1.67
CA ASP A 77 -17.57 3.09 -1.19
C ASP A 77 -17.12 1.64 -0.83
N LEU A 78 -16.01 1.55 -0.06
CA LEU A 78 -15.41 0.32 0.46
C LEU A 78 -15.52 0.25 2.00
N ASP A 79 -16.60 0.80 2.56
CA ASP A 79 -16.83 0.98 4.00
C ASP A 79 -16.77 -0.32 4.82
N GLU A 80 -16.87 -1.47 4.16
CA GLU A 80 -16.81 -2.80 4.80
C GLU A 80 -15.37 -3.28 5.03
N ALA A 81 -14.37 -2.64 4.39
CA ALA A 81 -12.96 -3.01 4.49
C ALA A 81 -12.22 -2.26 5.60
N ASP A 82 -11.17 -2.87 6.14
CA ASP A 82 -10.21 -2.15 6.98
C ASP A 82 -9.12 -1.49 6.15
N PHE A 83 -8.67 -0.32 6.60
CA PHE A 83 -7.59 0.43 5.96
C PHE A 83 -6.43 0.69 6.92
N PHE A 84 -5.32 -0.02 6.74
CA PHE A 84 -4.05 0.29 7.38
C PHE A 84 -3.25 1.22 6.45
N ALA A 85 -3.66 2.48 6.41
CA ALA A 85 -3.16 3.45 5.44
C ALA A 85 -2.85 4.80 6.08
N VAL A 86 -1.74 5.42 5.67
CA VAL A 86 -1.32 6.75 6.16
C VAL A 86 -0.77 7.58 5.00
N VAL A 87 -1.10 8.87 4.97
CA VAL A 87 -0.55 9.80 3.98
C VAL A 87 0.97 9.82 4.03
N GLY A 88 1.61 9.55 2.91
CA GLY A 88 3.08 9.52 2.79
C GLY A 88 3.74 8.24 3.31
N MET A 89 2.96 7.21 3.68
CA MET A 89 3.50 5.92 4.10
C MET A 89 4.46 5.35 3.06
N THR A 90 5.55 4.78 3.56
CA THR A 90 6.48 3.97 2.79
C THR A 90 6.53 2.55 3.36
N VAL A 91 6.98 1.58 2.55
CA VAL A 91 7.19 0.22 3.04
C VAL A 91 8.22 0.16 4.16
N PHE A 92 9.16 1.12 4.22
CA PHE A 92 10.18 1.23 5.26
C PHE A 92 9.63 1.66 6.62
N GLN A 93 8.58 2.48 6.63
CA GLN A 93 7.94 3.00 7.84
C GLN A 93 6.84 2.07 8.37
N LEU A 94 6.34 1.18 7.52
CA LEU A 94 5.21 0.31 7.83
C LEU A 94 5.39 -0.52 9.11
N PRO A 95 6.59 -1.08 9.46
CA PRO A 95 6.76 -1.85 10.68
C PRO A 95 6.50 -1.06 11.98
N ASP A 96 6.76 0.25 11.95
CA ASP A 96 6.62 1.14 13.11
C ASP A 96 5.33 1.98 13.06
N ALA A 97 4.55 1.84 12.00
CA ALA A 97 3.32 2.60 11.82
C ALA A 97 2.24 2.15 12.82
N ILE A 98 1.51 3.14 13.33
CA ILE A 98 0.33 2.94 14.17
C ILE A 98 -0.85 3.60 13.48
N VAL A 99 -1.94 2.86 13.32
CA VAL A 99 -3.17 3.32 12.67
C VAL A 99 -4.36 3.04 13.57
N SER A 100 -5.30 3.96 13.62
CA SER A 100 -6.55 3.76 14.35
C SER A 100 -7.51 2.95 13.50
N ILE A 101 -7.92 1.79 13.99
CA ILE A 101 -8.84 0.86 13.32
C ILE A 101 -10.14 0.78 14.12
N ASP A 102 -11.25 0.85 13.44
CA ASP A 102 -12.58 0.79 14.08
C ASP A 102 -12.73 -0.48 14.93
N GLY A 103 -13.14 -0.29 16.19
CA GLY A 103 -13.32 -1.36 17.16
C GLY A 103 -12.02 -1.91 17.78
N LEU A 104 -10.83 -1.48 17.35
CA LEU A 104 -9.54 -1.88 17.94
C LEU A 104 -8.76 -0.69 18.52
N GLY A 105 -8.99 0.54 18.04
CA GLY A 105 -8.20 1.70 18.39
C GLY A 105 -6.84 1.72 17.68
N ASP A 106 -5.84 2.29 18.31
CA ASP A 106 -4.49 2.48 17.75
C ASP A 106 -3.70 1.18 17.79
N VAL A 107 -3.39 0.61 16.62
CA VAL A 107 -2.69 -0.67 16.48
C VAL A 107 -1.59 -0.61 15.44
N SER A 108 -0.55 -1.44 15.62
CA SER A 108 0.42 -1.74 14.55
C SER A 108 -0.18 -2.73 13.55
N LEU A 109 0.43 -2.86 12.36
CA LEU A 109 -0.01 -3.83 11.37
C LEU A 109 -0.02 -5.26 11.93
N VAL A 110 1.02 -5.64 12.67
CA VAL A 110 1.10 -7.00 13.28
C VAL A 110 -0.02 -7.20 14.29
N GLN A 111 -0.32 -6.22 15.14
CA GLN A 111 -1.44 -6.31 16.10
C GLN A 111 -2.79 -6.42 15.38
N LEU A 112 -2.98 -5.69 14.27
CA LEU A 112 -4.18 -5.81 13.45
C LEU A 112 -4.32 -7.21 12.88
N LEU A 113 -3.27 -7.74 12.24
CA LEU A 113 -3.24 -9.08 11.65
C LEU A 113 -3.39 -10.21 12.69
N ASP A 114 -2.99 -9.98 13.95
CA ASP A 114 -3.22 -10.92 15.05
C ASP A 114 -4.66 -10.83 15.60
N SER A 115 -5.32 -9.68 15.43
CA SER A 115 -6.65 -9.42 16.01
C SER A 115 -7.82 -9.75 15.08
N ARG A 116 -7.60 -9.73 13.77
CA ARG A 116 -8.63 -9.98 12.73
C ARG A 116 -8.11 -10.95 11.68
N GLN A 117 -9.04 -11.75 11.12
CA GLN A 117 -8.75 -12.60 9.98
C GLN A 117 -9.33 -11.98 8.71
N TYR A 118 -8.51 -11.94 7.68
CA TYR A 118 -8.86 -11.39 6.36
C TYR A 118 -8.82 -12.49 5.30
N GLY A 119 -9.77 -12.47 4.39
CA GLY A 119 -9.74 -13.30 3.17
C GLY A 119 -8.93 -12.64 2.06
N LYS A 120 -8.79 -11.31 2.10
CA LYS A 120 -8.10 -10.52 1.07
C LYS A 120 -7.23 -9.45 1.71
N VAL A 121 -5.98 -9.32 1.25
CA VAL A 121 -5.08 -8.24 1.66
C VAL A 121 -4.55 -7.53 0.42
N PHE A 122 -4.94 -6.28 0.24
CA PHE A 122 -4.43 -5.40 -0.82
C PHE A 122 -3.21 -4.62 -0.31
N ILE A 123 -2.17 -4.52 -1.14
CA ILE A 123 -0.95 -3.77 -0.81
C ILE A 123 -0.67 -2.76 -1.93
N THR A 124 -0.63 -1.47 -1.58
CA THR A 124 -0.35 -0.37 -2.51
C THR A 124 0.63 0.60 -1.88
N LEU A 125 1.92 0.31 -2.02
CA LEU A 125 3.04 1.14 -1.56
C LEU A 125 4.08 1.23 -2.68
N GLY A 126 4.90 2.27 -2.72
CA GLY A 126 6.00 2.38 -3.69
C GLY A 126 6.15 3.76 -4.33
N VAL A 127 5.08 4.54 -4.46
CA VAL A 127 5.19 5.89 -5.07
C VAL A 127 6.06 6.82 -4.22
N ASN A 128 5.97 6.73 -2.90
CA ASN A 128 6.76 7.53 -1.96
C ASN A 128 8.22 7.04 -1.89
N GLU A 129 8.50 5.85 -2.37
CA GLU A 129 9.81 5.24 -2.45
C GLU A 129 10.51 5.43 -3.80
N ALA A 130 9.93 6.16 -4.74
CA ALA A 130 10.44 6.29 -6.12
C ALA A 130 11.89 6.83 -6.21
N GLY A 131 12.41 7.46 -5.14
CA GLY A 131 13.81 7.89 -5.05
C GLY A 131 14.78 6.84 -4.50
N TYR A 132 14.30 5.66 -4.08
CA TYR A 132 15.13 4.60 -3.48
C TYR A 132 15.48 3.52 -4.51
N PRO A 133 16.59 2.77 -4.28
CA PRO A 133 16.91 1.60 -5.09
C PRO A 133 15.77 0.56 -5.04
N VAL A 134 15.30 0.12 -6.21
CA VAL A 134 14.18 -0.85 -6.34
C VAL A 134 14.44 -2.11 -5.51
N LYS A 135 15.69 -2.63 -5.50
CA LYS A 135 16.02 -3.81 -4.69
C LYS A 135 15.67 -3.64 -3.21
N ARG A 136 15.96 -2.46 -2.63
CA ARG A 136 15.66 -2.19 -1.22
C ARG A 136 14.15 -2.19 -0.95
N ILE A 137 13.37 -1.64 -1.88
CA ILE A 137 11.90 -1.65 -1.79
C ILE A 137 11.38 -3.09 -1.82
N ILE A 138 11.89 -3.92 -2.76
CA ILE A 138 11.48 -5.31 -2.91
C ILE A 138 11.88 -6.16 -1.69
N ASP A 139 13.04 -5.90 -1.09
CA ASP A 139 13.47 -6.60 0.13
C ASP A 139 12.46 -6.35 1.28
N GLU A 140 11.95 -5.13 1.44
CA GLU A 140 10.92 -4.82 2.46
C GLU A 140 9.53 -5.36 2.07
N TYR A 141 9.15 -5.30 0.80
CA TYR A 141 7.92 -5.92 0.32
C TYR A 141 7.91 -7.43 0.56
N THR A 142 9.05 -8.09 0.39
CA THR A 142 9.18 -9.53 0.70
C THR A 142 8.85 -9.80 2.16
N LYS A 143 9.41 -9.02 3.09
CA LYS A 143 9.12 -9.17 4.53
C LYS A 143 7.64 -8.90 4.85
N LEU A 144 7.04 -7.88 4.22
CA LEU A 144 5.62 -7.58 4.39
C LEU A 144 4.75 -8.75 3.92
N ILE A 145 5.00 -9.26 2.72
CA ILE A 145 4.26 -10.40 2.15
C ILE A 145 4.42 -11.63 3.02
N ASP A 146 5.64 -11.93 3.51
CA ASP A 146 5.91 -13.06 4.40
C ASP A 146 5.14 -12.90 5.72
N THR A 147 5.12 -11.68 6.30
CA THR A 147 4.33 -11.39 7.51
C THR A 147 2.83 -11.62 7.27
N VAL A 148 2.30 -11.14 6.15
CA VAL A 148 0.88 -11.35 5.81
C VAL A 148 0.60 -12.85 5.63
N LYS A 149 1.44 -13.60 4.91
CA LYS A 149 1.29 -15.06 4.74
C LYS A 149 1.30 -15.81 6.08
N GLU A 150 2.18 -15.42 6.99
CA GLU A 150 2.29 -16.04 8.31
C GLU A 150 1.04 -15.79 9.16
N LYS A 151 0.57 -14.54 9.20
CA LYS A 151 -0.54 -14.12 10.05
C LYS A 151 -1.91 -14.39 9.45
N GLN A 152 -1.98 -14.45 8.13
CA GLN A 152 -3.22 -14.60 7.35
C GLN A 152 -3.06 -15.74 6.31
N PRO A 153 -2.90 -17.01 6.75
CA PRO A 153 -2.53 -18.12 5.87
C PRO A 153 -3.57 -18.44 4.81
N CYS A 154 -4.81 -18.00 5.01
CA CYS A 154 -5.93 -18.22 4.07
C CYS A 154 -6.21 -17.04 3.16
N ALA A 155 -5.68 -15.85 3.47
CA ALA A 155 -5.86 -14.70 2.63
C ALA A 155 -5.20 -14.87 1.26
N ILE A 156 -5.84 -14.35 0.23
CA ILE A 156 -5.16 -13.97 -1.00
C ILE A 156 -4.51 -12.60 -0.80
N ILE A 157 -3.35 -12.41 -1.40
CA ILE A 157 -2.63 -11.13 -1.37
C ILE A 157 -2.74 -10.51 -2.75
N ILE A 158 -3.19 -9.28 -2.83
CA ILE A 158 -3.35 -8.55 -4.09
C ILE A 158 -2.42 -7.35 -4.05
N VAL A 159 -1.30 -7.46 -4.75
CA VAL A 159 -0.37 -6.35 -4.93
C VAL A 159 -0.90 -5.46 -6.04
N GLN A 160 -1.14 -4.20 -5.74
CA GLN A 160 -1.56 -3.22 -6.73
C GLN A 160 -0.37 -2.44 -7.27
N ALA A 161 -0.32 -2.26 -8.58
CA ALA A 161 0.58 -1.30 -9.20
C ALA A 161 0.35 0.10 -8.60
N ASN A 162 1.40 0.83 -8.34
CA ASN A 162 1.30 2.24 -8.04
C ASN A 162 0.77 2.97 -9.28
N LEU A 163 -0.28 3.77 -9.12
CA LEU A 163 -0.69 4.66 -10.20
C LEU A 163 0.49 5.56 -10.58
N LEU A 164 0.66 5.77 -11.85
CA LEU A 164 1.60 6.75 -12.38
C LEU A 164 1.18 8.16 -11.95
N VAL A 165 2.04 9.12 -12.15
CA VAL A 165 1.73 10.54 -11.94
C VAL A 165 1.57 11.23 -13.28
N THR A 166 0.97 12.41 -13.33
CA THR A 166 0.88 13.15 -14.60
C THR A 166 2.26 13.52 -15.15
N LYS A 167 2.35 13.73 -16.45
CA LYS A 167 3.60 14.15 -17.09
C LYS A 167 4.16 15.42 -16.44
N GLU A 168 3.30 16.40 -16.19
CA GLU A 168 3.71 17.67 -15.58
C GLU A 168 4.27 17.46 -14.16
N PHE A 169 3.65 16.60 -13.35
CA PHE A 169 4.14 16.27 -12.02
C PHE A 169 5.48 15.55 -12.10
N SER A 170 5.58 14.50 -12.94
CA SER A 170 6.81 13.73 -13.15
C SER A 170 7.97 14.62 -13.62
N ASP A 171 7.74 15.56 -14.55
CA ASP A 171 8.76 16.46 -15.06
C ASP A 171 9.29 17.39 -13.95
N LYS A 172 8.45 17.86 -13.05
CA LYS A 172 8.77 18.80 -11.97
C LYS A 172 9.31 18.15 -10.70
N SER A 173 8.89 16.93 -10.42
CA SER A 173 9.32 16.22 -9.21
C SER A 173 10.81 15.89 -9.27
N GLU A 174 11.50 15.97 -8.16
CA GLU A 174 12.89 15.52 -8.04
C GLU A 174 12.99 14.01 -7.89
N PHE A 175 12.06 13.40 -7.16
CA PHE A 175 12.12 11.99 -6.75
C PHE A 175 11.06 11.13 -7.41
N ILE A 176 9.81 11.59 -7.51
CA ILE A 176 8.70 10.81 -8.08
C ILE A 176 8.70 11.01 -9.60
N LYS A 177 9.41 10.12 -10.28
CA LYS A 177 9.47 10.02 -11.75
C LYS A 177 8.71 8.80 -12.20
N ASN A 178 7.95 8.90 -13.29
CA ASN A 178 7.20 7.77 -13.81
C ASN A 178 8.07 6.58 -14.20
N ASP A 179 9.28 6.81 -14.69
CA ASP A 179 10.24 5.72 -14.96
C ASP A 179 10.59 4.95 -13.67
N ALA A 180 10.77 5.66 -12.56
CA ALA A 180 11.06 5.02 -11.27
C ALA A 180 9.83 4.26 -10.75
N VAL A 181 8.63 4.86 -10.82
CA VAL A 181 7.37 4.20 -10.42
C VAL A 181 7.10 2.97 -11.29
N ALA A 182 7.29 3.06 -12.60
CA ALA A 182 7.12 1.94 -13.53
C ALA A 182 8.12 0.80 -13.23
N ASN A 183 9.37 1.12 -12.90
CA ASN A 183 10.37 0.13 -12.50
C ASN A 183 9.99 -0.58 -11.20
N ILE A 184 9.42 0.14 -10.23
CA ILE A 184 8.89 -0.44 -9.00
C ILE A 184 7.72 -1.37 -9.34
N ASN A 185 6.73 -0.91 -10.10
CA ASN A 185 5.57 -1.71 -10.50
C ASN A 185 5.98 -3.00 -11.23
N ASN A 186 6.95 -2.90 -12.15
CA ASN A 186 7.48 -4.06 -12.85
C ASN A 186 8.16 -5.07 -11.90
N ALA A 187 8.86 -4.58 -10.87
CA ALA A 187 9.47 -5.45 -9.87
C ALA A 187 8.40 -6.07 -8.93
N LEU A 188 7.35 -5.31 -8.58
CA LEU A 188 6.23 -5.78 -7.77
C LEU A 188 5.41 -6.85 -8.48
N SER A 189 5.22 -6.76 -9.80
CA SER A 189 4.49 -7.75 -10.57
C SER A 189 5.10 -9.15 -10.52
N ALA A 190 6.41 -9.25 -10.22
CA ALA A 190 7.11 -10.53 -10.08
C ALA A 190 6.75 -11.31 -8.81
N PHE A 191 6.03 -10.70 -7.85
CA PHE A 191 5.49 -11.43 -6.70
C PHE A 191 4.29 -12.31 -7.05
N ALA A 192 3.57 -12.01 -8.13
CA ALA A 192 2.37 -12.75 -8.52
C ALA A 192 2.71 -14.22 -8.86
N ASP A 193 2.06 -15.14 -8.16
CA ASP A 193 2.08 -16.58 -8.45
C ASP A 193 0.76 -17.06 -9.09
N ASN A 194 -0.28 -16.19 -9.13
CA ASN A 194 -1.63 -16.46 -9.61
C ASN A 194 -2.34 -17.62 -8.87
N GLU A 195 -1.91 -17.89 -7.65
CA GLU A 195 -2.52 -18.87 -6.74
C GLU A 195 -2.88 -18.20 -5.40
N LYS A 196 -1.91 -17.55 -4.77
CA LYS A 196 -2.04 -16.84 -3.50
C LYS A 196 -1.73 -15.36 -3.59
N ILE A 197 -0.85 -14.99 -4.51
CA ILE A 197 -0.47 -13.60 -4.76
C ILE A 197 -0.87 -13.23 -6.18
N PHE A 198 -1.64 -12.17 -6.29
CA PHE A 198 -2.10 -11.60 -7.55
C PHE A 198 -1.53 -10.19 -7.73
N PHE A 199 -1.40 -9.76 -8.96
CA PHE A 199 -1.00 -8.40 -9.30
C PHE A 199 -2.07 -7.77 -10.18
N ILE A 200 -2.50 -6.55 -9.84
CA ILE A 200 -3.47 -5.78 -10.62
C ILE A 200 -2.91 -4.38 -10.91
N ASP A 201 -3.26 -3.82 -12.07
CA ASP A 201 -2.75 -2.54 -12.53
C ASP A 201 -3.86 -1.60 -13.01
N ALA A 202 -4.25 -0.65 -12.17
CA ALA A 202 -5.27 0.35 -12.49
C ALA A 202 -4.75 1.46 -13.45
N ASN A 203 -3.48 1.47 -13.82
CA ASN A 203 -2.97 2.39 -14.85
C ASN A 203 -3.60 2.12 -16.22
N GLU A 204 -4.18 0.93 -16.45
CA GLU A 204 -4.98 0.64 -17.63
C GLU A 204 -6.25 1.50 -17.73
N VAL A 205 -6.79 1.93 -16.58
CA VAL A 205 -8.03 2.71 -16.50
C VAL A 205 -7.74 4.20 -16.39
N PHE A 206 -6.76 4.59 -15.56
CA PHE A 206 -6.51 6.00 -15.23
C PHE A 206 -5.34 6.61 -16.00
N GLY A 207 -4.64 5.82 -16.82
CA GLY A 207 -3.55 6.29 -17.67
C GLY A 207 -4.03 7.07 -18.90
N ASP A 208 -3.17 7.97 -19.39
CA ASP A 208 -3.38 8.76 -20.60
C ASP A 208 -3.03 8.03 -21.90
N GLY A 209 -2.64 6.75 -21.82
CA GLY A 209 -2.15 5.94 -22.95
C GLY A 209 -0.70 6.22 -23.37
N ASN A 210 -0.01 7.19 -22.74
CA ASN A 210 1.38 7.55 -23.03
C ASN A 210 2.33 7.27 -21.85
N GLY A 211 1.88 6.51 -20.86
CA GLY A 211 2.67 6.17 -19.67
C GLY A 211 2.63 7.22 -18.55
N TYR A 212 1.54 7.97 -18.46
CA TYR A 212 1.28 8.94 -17.41
C TYR A 212 -0.15 8.81 -16.89
N LEU A 213 -0.38 9.29 -15.66
CA LEU A 213 -1.74 9.50 -15.17
C LEU A 213 -2.45 10.55 -16.03
N SER A 214 -3.70 10.28 -16.38
CA SER A 214 -4.52 11.26 -17.11
C SER A 214 -4.68 12.55 -16.27
N PRO A 215 -4.41 13.73 -16.84
CA PRO A 215 -4.62 14.99 -16.15
C PRO A 215 -6.12 15.26 -15.84
N ASP A 216 -7.02 14.56 -16.50
CA ASP A 216 -8.46 14.68 -16.26
C ASP A 216 -8.91 14.01 -14.96
N CYS A 217 -8.10 13.12 -14.40
CA CYS A 217 -8.39 12.39 -13.16
C CYS A 217 -7.82 13.06 -11.89
N THR A 218 -7.13 14.19 -12.01
CA THR A 218 -6.38 14.76 -10.88
C THR A 218 -6.23 16.27 -10.95
N SER A 219 -6.11 16.93 -9.80
CA SER A 219 -5.82 18.37 -9.71
C SER A 219 -4.38 18.67 -9.30
N ASP A 220 -3.68 17.74 -8.70
CA ASP A 220 -2.32 17.91 -8.19
C ASP A 220 -1.29 17.05 -8.91
N GLY A 221 -1.74 16.20 -9.82
CA GLY A 221 -0.92 15.33 -10.64
C GLY A 221 -0.56 13.98 -10.03
N ILE A 222 -1.05 13.69 -8.81
CA ILE A 222 -0.72 12.47 -8.07
C ILE A 222 -1.94 11.80 -7.42
N HIS A 223 -2.90 12.57 -6.88
CA HIS A 223 -4.11 12.05 -6.25
C HIS A 223 -5.31 12.16 -7.19
N LEU A 224 -6.17 11.16 -7.18
CA LEU A 224 -7.38 11.15 -7.99
C LEU A 224 -8.44 12.11 -7.44
N PHE A 225 -9.38 12.53 -8.28
CA PHE A 225 -10.63 13.15 -7.80
C PHE A 225 -11.52 12.11 -7.09
N ALA A 226 -12.47 12.59 -6.29
CA ALA A 226 -13.37 11.71 -5.52
C ALA A 226 -14.16 10.73 -6.41
N ASP A 227 -14.61 11.18 -7.59
CA ASP A 227 -15.35 10.33 -8.52
C ASP A 227 -14.46 9.26 -9.16
N ASP A 228 -13.19 9.57 -9.40
CA ASP A 228 -12.21 8.60 -9.91
C ASP A 228 -11.81 7.58 -8.84
N TYR A 229 -11.77 7.97 -7.54
CA TYR A 229 -11.61 7.00 -6.45
C TYR A 229 -12.80 6.04 -6.37
N ARG A 230 -14.06 6.49 -6.57
CA ARG A 230 -15.22 5.60 -6.68
C ARG A 230 -15.07 4.64 -7.86
N ALA A 231 -14.69 5.15 -9.01
CA ALA A 231 -14.43 4.31 -10.18
C ALA A 231 -13.33 3.27 -9.91
N TRP A 232 -12.28 3.65 -9.16
CA TRP A 232 -11.23 2.72 -8.75
C TRP A 232 -11.74 1.65 -7.79
N GLY A 233 -12.56 2.00 -6.81
CA GLY A 233 -13.21 1.04 -5.91
C GLY A 233 -14.06 0.02 -6.67
N GLU A 234 -14.88 0.46 -7.61
CA GLU A 234 -15.69 -0.43 -8.45
C GLU A 234 -14.81 -1.35 -9.33
N TRP A 235 -13.71 -0.81 -9.89
CA TRP A 235 -12.75 -1.61 -10.64
C TRP A 235 -12.06 -2.65 -9.74
N ILE A 236 -11.68 -2.30 -8.51
CA ILE A 236 -11.11 -3.25 -7.53
C ILE A 236 -12.09 -4.40 -7.25
N LYS A 237 -13.38 -4.10 -7.02
CA LYS A 237 -14.42 -5.13 -6.83
C LYS A 237 -14.53 -6.07 -8.04
N GLN A 238 -14.47 -5.52 -9.25
CA GLN A 238 -14.51 -6.31 -10.49
C GLN A 238 -13.26 -7.21 -10.63
N GLN A 239 -12.06 -6.67 -10.39
CA GLN A 239 -10.82 -7.47 -10.42
C GLN A 239 -10.85 -8.57 -9.36
N THR A 240 -11.33 -8.26 -8.15
CA THR A 240 -11.49 -9.24 -7.09
C THR A 240 -12.40 -10.38 -7.53
N ALA A 241 -13.55 -10.08 -8.11
CA ALA A 241 -14.47 -11.10 -8.62
C ALA A 241 -13.84 -12.00 -9.70
N LEU A 242 -12.97 -11.46 -10.55
CA LEU A 242 -12.24 -12.24 -11.56
C LEU A 242 -11.15 -13.15 -10.96
N ILE A 243 -10.55 -12.74 -9.84
CA ILE A 243 -9.50 -13.50 -9.16
C ILE A 243 -10.09 -14.68 -8.39
N ILE A 244 -11.22 -14.48 -7.71
CA ILE A 244 -11.81 -15.52 -6.83
C ILE A 244 -12.85 -16.39 -7.55
N GLY A 245 -13.21 -16.07 -8.81
CA GLY A 245 -13.96 -16.89 -9.75
C GLY A 245 -15.37 -17.14 -9.45
#